data_3df5f342d46d234e7ea95b2414d5b9c6
#
_entry.id   3df5f342d46d234e7ea95b2414d5b9c6
#
_cell.length_a   1.000
_cell.length_b   1.000
_cell.length_c   1.000
_cell.angle_alpha   90.00
_cell.angle_beta   90.00
_cell.angle_gamma   90.00
#
_symmetry.space_group_name_H-M   'P 1'
#
loop_
_entity.id
_entity.type
_entity.pdbx_description
1 polymer ?
#
loop_
_entity_poly.entity_id
_entity_poly.type
_entity_poly.pdbx_seq_one_letter_code
_entity_poly.pdbx_strand_id
1 'polypeptide(L)'
;DRNDNLYVNEIAPRVHNSGHLTINAYNVSQFENHVRAVCSLNQIPLKKLSNAEMLNLIGDQISHYRKISKFNKNEFFFDYLKKEIKEKRKMGHITTLV
;
A
#
# COMPACT_ATOMS: atom_id res chain seq x y z
N ASP A 1 10.00 6.85 -18.63
CA ASP A 1 9.49 7.25 -19.95
C ASP A 1 9.40 6.03 -20.87
N ARG A 2 9.08 6.24 -22.15
CA ARG A 2 8.95 5.14 -23.13
C ARG A 2 10.27 4.44 -23.45
N ASN A 3 11.39 4.96 -22.99
CA ASN A 3 12.74 4.39 -23.15
C ASN A 3 13.25 3.78 -21.85
N ASP A 4 12.35 3.44 -20.92
CA ASP A 4 12.64 2.88 -19.59
C ASP A 4 13.53 3.76 -18.69
N ASN A 5 13.66 5.05 -19.01
CA ASN A 5 14.34 5.99 -18.12
C ASN A 5 13.45 6.35 -16.94
N LEU A 6 14.05 6.35 -15.75
CA LEU A 6 13.41 6.74 -14.50
C LEU A 6 13.73 8.20 -14.17
N TYR A 7 12.72 8.94 -13.76
CA TYR A 7 12.82 10.33 -13.33
C TYR A 7 12.24 10.49 -11.94
N VAL A 8 12.85 11.34 -11.13
CA VAL A 8 12.26 11.75 -9.85
C VAL A 8 11.00 12.54 -10.14
N ASN A 9 9.85 12.08 -9.61
CA ASN A 9 8.57 12.75 -9.73
C ASN A 9 8.31 13.67 -8.53
N GLU A 10 8.40 13.12 -7.33
CA GLU A 10 8.21 13.86 -6.09
C GLU A 10 8.97 13.22 -4.93
N ILE A 11 9.17 13.99 -3.86
CA ILE A 11 9.68 13.50 -2.58
C ILE A 11 8.61 13.80 -1.52
N ALA A 12 8.22 12.78 -0.78
CA ALA A 12 7.30 12.92 0.35
C ALA A 12 8.00 12.49 1.65
N PRO A 13 8.33 13.41 2.57
CA PRO A 13 8.98 13.08 3.84
C PRO A 13 7.95 12.53 4.85
N ARG A 14 7.16 11.59 4.44
CA ARG A 14 6.07 10.92 5.17
C ARG A 14 5.71 9.61 4.49
N VAL A 15 4.89 8.79 5.14
CA VAL A 15 4.28 7.64 4.45
C VAL A 15 3.48 8.09 3.23
N HIS A 16 3.58 7.32 2.15
CA HIS A 16 2.95 7.62 0.88
C HIS A 16 2.15 6.43 0.36
N ASN A 17 1.05 6.70 -0.32
CA ASN A 17 0.15 5.66 -0.84
C ASN A 17 0.86 4.63 -1.72
N SER A 18 1.80 5.06 -2.57
CA SER A 18 2.59 4.14 -3.41
C SER A 18 3.44 3.14 -2.61
N GLY A 19 3.75 3.43 -1.36
CA GLY A 19 4.50 2.55 -0.47
C GLY A 19 3.63 1.58 0.35
N HIS A 20 2.30 1.62 0.25
CA HIS A 20 1.43 0.71 1.01
C HIS A 20 1.65 -0.76 0.65
N LEU A 21 2.05 -1.07 -0.57
CA LEU A 21 2.39 -2.43 -1.00
C LEU A 21 3.54 -3.05 -0.16
N THR A 22 4.35 -2.22 0.51
CA THR A 22 5.43 -2.72 1.37
C THR A 22 4.93 -3.52 2.57
N ILE A 23 3.66 -3.37 2.96
CA ILE A 23 3.05 -4.15 4.04
C ILE A 23 3.16 -5.66 3.76
N ASN A 24 2.97 -6.06 2.50
CA ASN A 24 2.91 -7.47 2.11
C ASN A 24 4.11 -7.92 1.25
N ALA A 25 4.73 -7.01 0.50
CA ALA A 25 5.77 -7.33 -0.48
C ALA A 25 7.21 -7.19 0.06
N TYR A 26 7.39 -6.61 1.25
CA TYR A 26 8.70 -6.34 1.87
C TYR A 26 8.77 -6.89 3.29
N ASN A 27 9.99 -7.07 3.80
CA ASN A 27 10.27 -7.53 5.17
C ASN A 27 9.86 -6.52 6.25
N VAL A 28 9.73 -5.25 5.88
CA VAL A 28 9.31 -4.16 6.75
C VAL A 28 8.46 -3.19 5.95
N SER A 29 7.37 -2.70 6.54
CA SER A 29 6.50 -1.72 5.88
C SER A 29 7.08 -0.30 5.99
N GLN A 30 6.66 0.58 5.07
CA GLN A 30 6.95 2.01 5.19
C GLN A 30 6.44 2.59 6.52
N PHE A 31 5.33 2.07 7.04
CA PHE A 31 4.74 2.53 8.30
C PHE A 31 5.65 2.21 9.49
N GLU A 32 6.15 0.97 9.57
CA GLU A 32 7.06 0.59 10.64
C GLU A 32 8.35 1.39 10.60
N ASN A 33 8.99 1.50 9.43
CA ASN A 33 10.22 2.30 9.31
C ASN A 33 9.97 3.79 9.58
N HIS A 34 8.79 4.33 9.25
CA HIS A 34 8.42 5.70 9.62
C HIS A 34 8.32 5.88 11.14
N VAL A 35 7.63 4.98 11.83
CA VAL A 35 7.55 5.00 13.31
C VAL A 35 8.93 4.85 13.93
N ARG A 36 9.78 3.95 13.42
CA ARG A 36 11.17 3.80 13.88
C ARG A 36 11.94 5.12 13.73
N ALA A 37 11.80 5.79 12.58
CA ALA A 37 12.48 7.07 12.34
C ALA A 37 12.06 8.15 13.34
N VAL A 38 10.76 8.35 13.55
CA VAL A 38 10.27 9.41 14.47
C VAL A 38 10.53 9.08 15.94
N CYS A 39 10.68 7.81 16.28
CA CYS A 39 11.03 7.36 17.63
C CYS A 39 12.56 7.21 17.85
N SER A 40 13.38 7.63 16.91
CA SER A 40 14.85 7.50 16.95
C SER A 40 15.32 6.04 17.13
N LEU A 41 14.56 5.08 16.61
CA LEU A 41 14.93 3.68 16.59
C LEU A 41 15.72 3.35 15.33
N ASN A 42 16.50 2.28 15.36
CA ASN A 42 17.24 1.82 14.19
C ASN A 42 16.29 1.47 13.05
N GLN A 43 16.60 1.99 11.85
CA GLN A 43 15.89 1.63 10.62
C GLN A 43 16.18 0.18 10.25
N ILE A 44 15.16 -0.50 9.72
CA ILE A 44 15.32 -1.84 9.16
C ILE A 44 15.62 -1.69 7.66
N PRO A 45 16.74 -2.23 7.16
CA PRO A 45 17.02 -2.23 5.73
C PRO A 45 15.91 -2.91 4.93
N LEU A 46 15.50 -2.26 3.85
CA LEU A 46 14.44 -2.79 2.99
C LEU A 46 14.92 -4.01 2.21
N LYS A 47 14.16 -5.10 2.30
CA LYS A 47 14.36 -6.30 1.49
C LYS A 47 13.04 -6.66 0.82
N LYS A 48 13.03 -6.67 -0.51
CA LYS A 48 11.87 -7.12 -1.28
C LYS A 48 11.73 -8.65 -1.11
N LEU A 49 10.54 -9.11 -0.74
CA LEU A 49 10.19 -10.51 -0.57
C LEU A 49 9.47 -11.06 -1.80
N SER A 50 8.67 -10.23 -2.48
CA SER A 50 7.90 -10.60 -3.67
C SER A 50 7.69 -9.40 -4.58
N ASN A 51 7.43 -9.66 -5.86
CA ASN A 51 6.80 -8.67 -6.71
C ASN A 51 5.35 -8.50 -6.25
N ALA A 52 4.79 -7.32 -6.45
CA ALA A 52 3.42 -7.04 -6.06
C ALA A 52 2.81 -5.96 -6.93
N GLU A 53 1.51 -6.09 -7.11
CA GLU A 53 0.66 -5.05 -7.69
C GLU A 53 -0.31 -4.56 -6.63
N MET A 54 -0.56 -3.27 -6.57
CA MET A 54 -1.50 -2.68 -5.62
C MET A 54 -2.55 -1.86 -6.36
N LEU A 55 -3.81 -2.20 -6.12
CA LEU A 55 -4.96 -1.46 -6.61
C LEU A 55 -5.58 -0.62 -5.48
N ASN A 56 -5.66 0.70 -5.67
CA ASN A 56 -6.43 1.57 -4.78
C ASN A 56 -7.94 1.37 -5.02
N LEU A 57 -8.69 1.20 -3.94
CA LEU A 57 -10.15 1.12 -3.99
C LEU A 57 -10.73 2.51 -3.71
N ILE A 58 -11.33 3.10 -4.74
CA ILE A 58 -11.80 4.47 -4.72
C ILE A 58 -13.33 4.48 -4.66
N GLY A 59 -13.89 5.29 -3.76
CA GLY A 59 -15.32 5.45 -3.64
C GLY A 59 -16.04 4.13 -3.38
N ASP A 60 -17.09 3.85 -4.12
CA ASP A 60 -17.96 2.68 -3.90
C ASP A 60 -17.32 1.34 -4.28
N GLN A 61 -16.15 1.33 -4.92
CA GLN A 61 -15.41 0.09 -5.18
C GLN A 61 -15.19 -0.73 -3.91
N ILE A 62 -15.02 -0.07 -2.76
CA ILE A 62 -14.83 -0.72 -1.46
C ILE A 62 -16.00 -1.63 -1.09
N SER A 63 -17.22 -1.29 -1.48
CA SER A 63 -18.44 -2.04 -1.14
C SER A 63 -18.42 -3.45 -1.72
N HIS A 64 -17.86 -3.64 -2.90
CA HIS A 64 -17.67 -4.97 -3.49
C HIS A 64 -16.70 -5.80 -2.66
N TYR A 65 -15.53 -5.26 -2.31
CA TYR A 65 -14.50 -5.98 -1.57
C TYR A 65 -14.89 -6.30 -0.13
N ARG A 66 -15.69 -5.44 0.51
CA ARG A 66 -16.25 -5.70 1.86
C ARG A 66 -17.18 -6.91 1.94
N LYS A 67 -17.77 -7.32 0.81
CA LYS A 67 -18.66 -8.50 0.72
C LYS A 67 -17.89 -9.80 0.50
N ILE A 68 -16.61 -9.74 0.12
CA ILE A 68 -15.80 -10.93 -0.14
C ILE A 68 -15.40 -11.55 1.21
N SER A 69 -15.83 -12.80 1.44
CA SER A 69 -15.53 -13.52 2.68
C SER A 69 -14.15 -14.19 2.68
N LYS A 70 -13.56 -14.43 1.51
CA LYS A 70 -12.27 -15.11 1.38
C LYS A 70 -11.53 -14.64 0.13
N PHE A 71 -10.31 -14.18 0.31
CA PHE A 71 -9.38 -13.81 -0.76
C PHE A 71 -8.46 -14.98 -1.12
N ASN A 72 -7.82 -14.91 -2.29
CA ASN A 72 -6.76 -15.85 -2.65
C ASN A 72 -5.55 -15.69 -1.71
N LYS A 73 -4.67 -16.70 -1.65
CA LYS A 73 -3.51 -16.72 -0.75
C LYS A 73 -2.51 -15.59 -1.00
N ASN A 74 -2.49 -15.05 -2.23
CA ASN A 74 -1.61 -13.97 -2.65
C ASN A 74 -2.30 -12.60 -2.69
N GLU A 75 -3.56 -12.51 -2.29
CA GLU A 75 -4.35 -11.27 -2.28
C GLU A 75 -4.57 -10.79 -0.83
N PHE A 76 -4.25 -9.51 -0.59
CA PHE A 76 -4.34 -8.87 0.71
C PHE A 76 -5.20 -7.61 0.62
N PHE A 77 -6.40 -7.69 1.15
CA PHE A 77 -7.32 -6.57 1.20
C PHE A 77 -7.12 -5.76 2.47
N PHE A 78 -7.01 -4.44 2.33
CA PHE A 78 -6.87 -3.51 3.43
C PHE A 78 -7.96 -2.43 3.35
N ASP A 79 -8.92 -2.49 4.26
CA ASP A 79 -10.00 -1.50 4.41
C ASP A 79 -9.51 -0.39 5.36
N TYR A 80 -9.61 0.88 4.94
CA TYR A 80 -9.26 2.02 5.79
C TYR A 80 -10.36 2.34 6.82
N LEU A 81 -11.43 1.55 6.87
CA LEU A 81 -12.54 1.64 7.82
C LEU A 81 -13.21 3.02 7.86
N LYS A 82 -13.13 3.77 6.77
CA LYS A 82 -13.78 5.07 6.64
C LYS A 82 -15.28 4.89 6.56
N LYS A 83 -16.03 5.57 7.44
CA LYS A 83 -17.49 5.46 7.54
C LYS A 83 -18.22 5.98 6.30
N GLU A 84 -17.77 7.13 5.77
CA GLU A 84 -18.38 7.75 4.59
C GLU A 84 -17.67 7.33 3.30
N ILE A 85 -18.42 6.78 2.37
CA ILE A 85 -17.97 6.53 1.01
C ILE A 85 -18.14 7.82 0.20
N LYS A 86 -17.01 8.38 -0.28
CA LYS A 86 -17.01 9.56 -1.16
C LYS A 86 -16.38 9.19 -2.49
N GLU A 87 -16.97 9.64 -3.60
CA GLU A 87 -16.68 9.22 -4.97
C GLU A 87 -15.18 9.17 -5.32
N LYS A 88 -14.40 10.17 -4.92
CA LYS A 88 -12.95 10.25 -5.24
C LYS A 88 -12.04 9.87 -4.07
N ARG A 89 -12.60 9.33 -3.00
CA ARG A 89 -11.84 9.01 -1.79
C ARG A 89 -11.24 7.63 -1.87
N LYS A 90 -9.95 7.52 -1.55
CA LYS A 90 -9.31 6.22 -1.34
C LYS A 90 -9.88 5.60 -0.06
N MET A 91 -10.57 4.48 -0.21
CA MET A 91 -11.29 3.79 0.86
C MET A 91 -10.54 2.57 1.39
N GLY A 92 -9.65 2.04 0.61
CA GLY A 92 -8.81 0.88 0.90
C GLY A 92 -7.88 0.58 -0.24
N HIS A 93 -7.22 -0.55 -0.17
CA HIS A 93 -6.46 -1.11 -1.28
C HIS A 93 -6.48 -2.64 -1.24
N ILE A 94 -6.17 -3.25 -2.37
CA ILE A 94 -5.84 -4.66 -2.45
C ILE A 94 -4.43 -4.79 -3.02
N THR A 95 -3.61 -5.61 -2.39
CA THR A 95 -2.26 -5.95 -2.86
C THR A 95 -2.27 -7.41 -3.31
N THR A 96 -1.79 -7.67 -4.51
CA THR A 96 -1.60 -9.01 -5.05
C THR A 96 -0.11 -9.28 -5.22
N LEU A 97 0.39 -10.35 -4.60
CA LEU A 97 1.75 -10.83 -4.83
C LEU A 97 1.79 -11.60 -6.16
N VAL A 98 2.74 -11.25 -7.00
CA VAL A 98 2.88 -11.77 -8.37
C VAL A 98 4.25 -12.40 -8.61
#